data_8c78a3229da5ee74143ef2d29aa16762
#
_entry.id   8c78a3229da5ee74143ef2d29aa16762
#
_cell.length_a   1.000
_cell.length_b   1.000
_cell.length_c   1.000
_cell.angle_alpha   90.00
_cell.angle_beta   90.00
_cell.angle_gamma   90.00
#
_symmetry.space_group_name_H-M   'P 1'
#
loop_
_entity.id
_entity.type
_entity.pdbx_description
1 polymer ?
#
loop_
_entity_poly.entity_id
_entity_poly.type
_entity_poly.pdbx_seq_one_letter_code
_entity_poly.pdbx_strand_id
1 'polypeptide(L)'
;DLAGVQPAPQTWQADLLRAGLPAFDWNRKKIATKWAENLIEAIETSRDTTLERFLFALGIEHVGESTAKALSAWFGELDVIRHLPWPLFKRVPDIGGEVARSLGHFFDQAGNQQAIDDLLQRGVRIGDAHPPSPKLRGALSFAVLLEDLDIPKVTPVRAQQLAAATASFDALIASEADPLLQAGVPAPVIASLQQ
;
A
#
# COMPACT_ATOMS: atom_id res chain seq x y z
N ASP A 1 -24.34 -18.14 4.61
CA ASP A 1 -25.43 -19.04 5.03
C ASP A 1 -25.70 -18.80 6.50
N LEU A 2 -26.74 -17.98 6.83
CA LEU A 2 -27.15 -17.69 8.21
C LEU A 2 -28.06 -18.79 8.79
N ALA A 3 -28.28 -19.87 8.05
CA ALA A 3 -29.11 -20.99 8.51
C ALA A 3 -28.50 -21.77 9.69
N GLY A 4 -27.25 -21.48 10.06
CA GLY A 4 -26.54 -22.11 11.17
C GLY A 4 -26.36 -21.24 12.42
N VAL A 5 -26.90 -20.02 12.46
CA VAL A 5 -26.82 -19.18 13.65
C VAL A 5 -27.80 -19.75 14.69
N GLN A 6 -27.25 -20.48 15.66
CA GLN A 6 -28.03 -20.96 16.78
C GLN A 6 -28.58 -19.77 17.57
N PRO A 7 -29.84 -19.83 18.01
CA PRO A 7 -30.39 -18.80 18.91
C PRO A 7 -29.50 -18.70 20.15
N ALA A 8 -29.27 -17.48 20.57
CA ALA A 8 -28.47 -17.20 21.75
C ALA A 8 -28.94 -18.05 22.96
N PRO A 9 -28.01 -18.46 23.83
CA PRO A 9 -28.39 -19.25 25.00
C PRO A 9 -29.53 -18.59 25.78
N GLN A 10 -30.50 -19.37 26.23
CA GLN A 10 -31.67 -18.92 27.00
C GLN A 10 -31.33 -18.01 28.20
N THR A 11 -30.10 -18.08 28.66
CA THR A 11 -29.58 -17.30 29.80
C THR A 11 -29.64 -15.79 29.56
N TRP A 12 -29.25 -15.30 28.39
CA TRP A 12 -29.26 -13.85 28.20
C TRP A 12 -30.63 -13.26 27.77
N GLN A 13 -31.58 -14.07 27.33
CA GLN A 13 -32.99 -13.63 27.26
C GLN A 13 -33.53 -13.32 28.67
N ALA A 14 -33.17 -14.15 29.66
CA ALA A 14 -33.52 -13.90 31.05
C ALA A 14 -32.86 -12.63 31.60
N ASP A 15 -31.64 -12.35 31.21
CA ASP A 15 -30.91 -11.16 31.64
C ASP A 15 -31.45 -9.87 31.00
N LEU A 16 -31.85 -9.92 29.74
CA LEU A 16 -32.57 -8.82 29.09
C LEU A 16 -33.89 -8.49 29.76
N LEU A 17 -34.66 -9.50 30.09
CA LEU A 17 -35.93 -9.33 30.83
C LEU A 17 -35.70 -8.74 32.22
N ARG A 18 -34.65 -9.16 32.96
CA ARG A 18 -34.29 -8.57 34.25
C ARG A 18 -33.86 -7.11 34.14
N ALA A 19 -33.23 -6.74 33.02
CA ALA A 19 -32.84 -5.35 32.72
C ALA A 19 -34.00 -4.49 32.23
N GLY A 20 -35.26 -5.03 32.21
CA GLY A 20 -36.44 -4.29 31.74
C GLY A 20 -36.46 -4.08 30.22
N LEU A 21 -35.64 -4.80 29.45
CA LEU A 21 -35.64 -4.75 28.02
C LEU A 21 -36.68 -5.74 27.44
N PRO A 22 -37.37 -5.40 26.34
CA PRO A 22 -38.34 -6.30 25.74
C PRO A 22 -37.68 -7.59 25.29
N ALA A 23 -38.36 -8.74 25.49
CA ALA A 23 -37.88 -10.01 24.96
C ALA A 23 -37.67 -9.92 23.47
N PHE A 24 -36.48 -10.35 23.03
CA PHE A 24 -36.15 -10.35 21.60
C PHE A 24 -36.98 -11.44 20.90
N ASP A 25 -37.93 -11.02 20.07
CA ASP A 25 -38.79 -11.92 19.33
C ASP A 25 -38.10 -12.40 18.05
N TRP A 26 -37.48 -13.57 18.13
CA TRP A 26 -36.85 -14.26 16.97
C TRP A 26 -37.88 -14.62 15.87
N ASN A 27 -39.16 -14.59 16.15
CA ASN A 27 -40.19 -14.87 15.17
C ASN A 27 -40.61 -13.63 14.34
N ARG A 28 -40.10 -12.46 14.65
CA ARG A 28 -40.22 -11.29 13.76
C ARG A 28 -39.32 -11.45 12.50
N LYS A 29 -39.49 -12.60 11.85
CA LYS A 29 -38.70 -13.08 10.71
C LYS A 29 -38.55 -12.07 9.55
N LYS A 30 -39.52 -11.18 9.31
CA LYS A 30 -39.55 -10.38 8.08
C LYS A 30 -38.60 -9.15 8.08
N ILE A 31 -38.37 -8.51 9.22
CA ILE A 31 -37.57 -7.28 9.27
C ILE A 31 -36.08 -7.62 9.43
N ALA A 32 -35.76 -8.61 10.29
CA ALA A 32 -34.38 -9.03 10.52
C ALA A 32 -33.76 -9.71 9.30
N THR A 33 -34.50 -10.52 8.55
CA THR A 33 -34.02 -11.18 7.33
C THR A 33 -33.72 -10.18 6.24
N LYS A 34 -34.61 -9.24 5.94
CA LYS A 34 -34.40 -8.25 4.88
C LYS A 34 -33.22 -7.33 5.19
N TRP A 35 -33.05 -6.93 6.45
CA TRP A 35 -31.87 -6.13 6.85
C TRP A 35 -30.58 -6.93 6.70
N ALA A 36 -30.57 -8.19 7.12
CA ALA A 36 -29.41 -9.08 6.98
C ALA A 36 -29.11 -9.37 5.50
N GLU A 37 -30.12 -9.60 4.69
CA GLU A 37 -29.98 -9.78 3.23
C GLU A 37 -29.39 -8.53 2.59
N ASN A 38 -29.92 -7.34 2.89
CA ASN A 38 -29.40 -6.08 2.38
C ASN A 38 -27.95 -5.83 2.83
N LEU A 39 -27.59 -6.20 4.08
CA LEU A 39 -26.24 -6.07 4.58
C LEU A 39 -25.27 -7.01 3.84
N ILE A 40 -25.67 -8.26 3.64
CA ILE A 40 -24.87 -9.24 2.88
C ILE A 40 -24.69 -8.76 1.43
N GLU A 41 -25.77 -8.30 0.79
CA GLU A 41 -25.70 -7.76 -0.57
C GLU A 41 -24.78 -6.53 -0.65
N ALA A 42 -24.85 -5.63 0.32
CA ALA A 42 -23.96 -4.47 0.40
C ALA A 42 -22.49 -4.89 0.58
N ILE A 43 -22.23 -5.89 1.42
CA ILE A 43 -20.87 -6.45 1.61
C ILE A 43 -20.39 -7.09 0.31
N GLU A 44 -21.19 -7.92 -0.35
CA GLU A 44 -20.81 -8.55 -1.61
C GLU A 44 -20.52 -7.50 -2.70
N THR A 45 -21.39 -6.48 -2.82
CA THR A 45 -21.18 -5.37 -3.76
C THR A 45 -19.92 -4.58 -3.45
N SER A 46 -19.56 -4.40 -2.17
CA SER A 46 -18.38 -3.66 -1.74
C SER A 46 -17.06 -4.39 -2.01
N ARG A 47 -17.12 -5.69 -2.32
CA ARG A 47 -15.91 -6.45 -2.72
C ARG A 47 -15.35 -6.00 -4.06
N ASP A 48 -16.18 -5.49 -4.95
CA ASP A 48 -15.73 -4.88 -6.19
C ASP A 48 -15.42 -3.41 -5.94
N THR A 49 -14.14 -3.06 -6.05
CA THR A 49 -13.64 -1.73 -5.72
C THR A 49 -12.64 -1.23 -6.75
N THR A 50 -12.28 0.05 -6.67
CA THR A 50 -11.19 0.65 -7.44
C THR A 50 -9.91 0.67 -6.61
N LEU A 51 -8.74 0.76 -7.26
CA LEU A 51 -7.45 0.87 -6.59
C LEU A 51 -7.38 2.10 -5.68
N GLU A 52 -7.92 3.23 -6.14
CA GLU A 52 -8.03 4.46 -5.35
C GLU A 52 -8.80 4.24 -4.04
N ARG A 53 -9.99 3.62 -4.12
CA ARG A 53 -10.82 3.36 -2.96
C ARG A 53 -10.19 2.35 -2.01
N PHE A 54 -9.54 1.33 -2.57
CA PHE A 54 -8.84 0.32 -1.78
C PHE A 54 -7.69 0.94 -0.99
N LEU A 55 -6.82 1.73 -1.64
CA LEU A 55 -5.71 2.43 -0.99
C LEU A 55 -6.19 3.38 0.11
N PHE A 56 -7.25 4.14 -0.16
CA PHE A 56 -7.85 5.03 0.84
C PHE A 56 -8.38 4.24 2.06
N ALA A 57 -9.06 3.11 1.81
CA ALA A 57 -9.64 2.27 2.86
C ALA A 57 -8.59 1.57 3.74
N LEU A 58 -7.34 1.41 3.28
CA LEU A 58 -6.25 0.87 4.11
C LEU A 58 -5.88 1.78 5.28
N GLY A 59 -6.31 3.05 5.30
CA GLY A 59 -6.07 3.97 6.41
C GLY A 59 -4.61 4.32 6.63
N ILE A 60 -3.81 4.36 5.56
CA ILE A 60 -2.38 4.70 5.64
C ILE A 60 -2.25 6.15 6.10
N GLU A 61 -1.39 6.37 7.09
CA GLU A 61 -1.17 7.70 7.66
C GLU A 61 -0.75 8.70 6.57
N HIS A 62 -1.32 9.90 6.59
CA HIS A 62 -1.14 10.97 5.59
C HIS A 62 -1.63 10.65 4.17
N VAL A 63 -2.27 9.50 3.94
CA VAL A 63 -2.84 9.14 2.65
C VAL A 63 -4.34 9.42 2.65
N GLY A 64 -4.72 10.57 2.11
CA GLY A 64 -6.11 10.94 1.86
C GLY A 64 -6.61 10.47 0.49
N GLU A 65 -7.85 10.78 0.17
CA GLU A 65 -8.50 10.43 -1.09
C GLU A 65 -7.73 10.95 -2.31
N SER A 66 -7.25 12.20 -2.28
CA SER A 66 -6.46 12.78 -3.37
C SER A 66 -5.13 12.05 -3.59
N THR A 67 -4.44 11.67 -2.51
CA THR A 67 -3.19 10.90 -2.57
C THR A 67 -3.43 9.50 -3.11
N ALA A 68 -4.46 8.81 -2.64
CA ALA A 68 -4.86 7.48 -3.13
C ALA A 68 -5.18 7.51 -4.63
N LYS A 69 -5.89 8.54 -5.09
CA LYS A 69 -6.18 8.77 -6.51
C LYS A 69 -4.92 9.00 -7.34
N ALA A 70 -4.00 9.82 -6.85
CA ALA A 70 -2.73 10.06 -7.53
C ALA A 70 -1.89 8.78 -7.62
N LEU A 71 -1.79 8.00 -6.54
CA LEU A 71 -1.10 6.71 -6.54
C LEU A 71 -1.70 5.73 -7.54
N SER A 72 -3.03 5.58 -7.56
CA SER A 72 -3.74 4.74 -8.53
C SER A 72 -3.44 5.17 -9.97
N ALA A 73 -3.54 6.46 -10.28
CA ALA A 73 -3.31 6.98 -11.63
C ALA A 73 -1.85 6.84 -12.10
N TRP A 74 -0.86 6.87 -11.17
CA TRP A 74 0.56 6.79 -11.52
C TRP A 74 1.07 5.35 -11.60
N PHE A 75 0.67 4.49 -10.69
CA PHE A 75 1.19 3.12 -10.58
C PHE A 75 0.26 2.07 -11.18
N GLY A 76 -1.06 2.30 -11.16
CA GLY A 76 -2.07 1.49 -11.84
C GLY A 76 -2.36 0.12 -11.25
N GLU A 77 -1.42 -0.48 -10.50
CA GLU A 77 -1.55 -1.82 -9.93
C GLU A 77 -1.15 -1.83 -8.46
N LEU A 78 -1.92 -2.54 -7.64
CA LEU A 78 -1.65 -2.69 -6.21
C LEU A 78 -0.29 -3.35 -5.96
N ASP A 79 0.04 -4.38 -6.74
CA ASP A 79 1.26 -5.14 -6.56
C ASP A 79 2.52 -4.30 -6.81
N VAL A 80 2.45 -3.39 -7.77
CA VAL A 80 3.52 -2.40 -8.01
C VAL A 80 3.69 -1.50 -6.80
N ILE A 81 2.58 -0.96 -6.25
CA ILE A 81 2.63 -0.05 -5.09
C ILE A 81 3.18 -0.76 -3.84
N ARG A 82 2.78 -2.01 -3.60
CA ARG A 82 3.18 -2.80 -2.43
C ARG A 82 4.68 -3.07 -2.34
N HIS A 83 5.35 -3.18 -3.49
CA HIS A 83 6.76 -3.56 -3.57
C HIS A 83 7.67 -2.39 -4.00
N LEU A 84 7.09 -1.19 -4.14
CA LEU A 84 7.83 -0.01 -4.55
C LEU A 84 8.69 0.52 -3.40
N PRO A 85 10.00 0.76 -3.60
CA PRO A 85 10.82 1.47 -2.64
C PRO A 85 10.24 2.86 -2.33
N TRP A 86 10.11 3.20 -1.05
CA TRP A 86 9.44 4.41 -0.61
C TRP A 86 9.90 5.72 -1.29
N PRO A 87 11.19 5.92 -1.66
CA PRO A 87 11.60 7.17 -2.31
C PRO A 87 10.93 7.43 -3.64
N LEU A 88 10.48 6.37 -4.33
CA LEU A 88 9.81 6.48 -5.63
C LEU A 88 8.42 7.09 -5.54
N PHE A 89 7.77 7.02 -4.39
CA PHE A 89 6.49 7.71 -4.18
C PHE A 89 6.62 9.23 -4.31
N LYS A 90 7.81 9.81 -4.03
CA LYS A 90 8.07 11.25 -4.23
C LYS A 90 7.98 11.70 -5.68
N ARG A 91 7.94 10.78 -6.65
CA ARG A 91 7.75 11.08 -8.08
C ARG A 91 6.31 11.42 -8.44
N VAL A 92 5.38 11.04 -7.59
CA VAL A 92 3.98 11.42 -7.75
C VAL A 92 3.82 12.87 -7.28
N PRO A 93 3.21 13.75 -8.10
CA PRO A 93 2.93 15.12 -7.69
C PRO A 93 2.19 15.17 -6.35
N ASP A 94 2.52 16.16 -5.53
CA ASP A 94 1.94 16.41 -4.21
C ASP A 94 2.24 15.33 -3.14
N ILE A 95 3.09 14.34 -3.45
CA ILE A 95 3.60 13.39 -2.46
C ILE A 95 4.98 13.84 -1.97
N GLY A 96 5.01 14.42 -0.78
CA GLY A 96 6.24 14.81 -0.09
C GLY A 96 6.94 13.62 0.59
N GLY A 97 8.15 13.87 1.12
CA GLY A 97 8.94 12.84 1.80
C GLY A 97 8.26 12.20 3.01
N GLU A 98 7.42 12.94 3.73
CA GLU A 98 6.67 12.43 4.87
C GLU A 98 5.64 11.37 4.43
N VAL A 99 4.79 11.72 3.48
CA VAL A 99 3.79 10.80 2.91
C VAL A 99 4.45 9.58 2.27
N ALA A 100 5.56 9.79 1.53
CA ALA A 100 6.33 8.71 0.92
C ALA A 100 6.87 7.72 1.96
N ARG A 101 7.40 8.23 3.10
CA ARG A 101 7.88 7.36 4.20
C ARG A 101 6.73 6.63 4.89
N SER A 102 5.58 7.27 5.10
CA SER A 102 4.39 6.62 5.66
C SER A 102 3.92 5.47 4.77
N LEU A 103 3.92 5.65 3.46
CA LEU A 103 3.62 4.59 2.49
C LEU A 103 4.62 3.43 2.60
N GLY A 104 5.92 3.72 2.56
CA GLY A 104 6.96 2.70 2.69
C GLY A 104 6.84 1.95 4.02
N HIS A 105 6.75 2.68 5.13
CA HIS A 105 6.60 2.08 6.45
C HIS A 105 5.37 1.17 6.55
N PHE A 106 4.25 1.56 5.95
CA PHE A 106 3.04 0.74 5.92
C PHE A 106 3.25 -0.56 5.13
N PHE A 107 3.81 -0.48 3.93
CA PHE A 107 3.99 -1.65 3.08
C PHE A 107 5.18 -2.53 3.49
N ASP A 108 6.16 -2.02 4.21
CA ASP A 108 7.26 -2.82 4.78
C ASP A 108 6.84 -3.69 5.97
N GLN A 109 5.67 -3.41 6.56
CA GLN A 109 5.16 -4.21 7.67
C GLN A 109 4.52 -5.52 7.19
N ALA A 110 5.07 -6.66 7.59
CA ALA A 110 4.56 -7.97 7.22
C ALA A 110 3.08 -8.19 7.62
N GLY A 111 2.64 -7.61 8.74
CA GLY A 111 1.24 -7.68 9.19
C GLY A 111 0.28 -6.96 8.23
N ASN A 112 0.67 -5.82 7.67
CA ASN A 112 -0.13 -5.10 6.70
C ASN A 112 -0.18 -5.83 5.35
N GLN A 113 0.95 -6.39 4.91
CA GLN A 113 1.00 -7.23 3.71
C GLN A 113 0.07 -8.43 3.85
N GLN A 114 0.10 -9.11 4.98
CA GLN A 114 -0.79 -10.25 5.25
C GLN A 114 -2.27 -9.83 5.27
N ALA A 115 -2.60 -8.69 5.87
CA ALA A 115 -3.97 -8.19 5.89
C ALA A 115 -4.49 -7.88 4.48
N ILE A 116 -3.64 -7.32 3.60
CA ILE A 116 -3.97 -7.09 2.19
C ILE A 116 -4.23 -8.42 1.49
N ASP A 117 -3.35 -9.40 1.68
CA ASP A 117 -3.50 -10.73 1.07
C ASP A 117 -4.79 -11.42 1.54
N ASP A 118 -5.12 -11.32 2.83
CA ASP A 118 -6.35 -11.86 3.39
C ASP A 118 -7.60 -11.21 2.78
N LEU A 119 -7.58 -9.89 2.55
CA LEU A 119 -8.69 -9.18 1.88
C LEU A 119 -8.89 -9.68 0.45
N LEU A 120 -7.82 -9.82 -0.32
CA LEU A 120 -7.86 -10.31 -1.69
C LEU A 120 -8.32 -11.77 -1.75
N GLN A 121 -7.82 -12.64 -0.85
CA GLN A 121 -8.24 -14.03 -0.74
C GLN A 121 -9.72 -14.18 -0.34
N ARG A 122 -10.26 -13.26 0.45
CA ARG A 122 -11.67 -13.20 0.83
C ARG A 122 -12.57 -12.62 -0.26
N GLY A 123 -12.02 -12.34 -1.44
CA GLY A 123 -12.78 -12.00 -2.63
C GLY A 123 -12.92 -10.49 -2.89
N VAL A 124 -12.10 -9.64 -2.28
CA VAL A 124 -11.98 -8.23 -2.70
C VAL A 124 -11.31 -8.20 -4.07
N ARG A 125 -11.91 -7.49 -5.02
CA ARG A 125 -11.47 -7.38 -6.40
C ARG A 125 -11.25 -5.93 -6.78
N ILE A 126 -10.06 -5.61 -7.28
CA ILE A 126 -9.72 -4.28 -7.81
C ILE A 126 -9.92 -4.34 -9.32
N GLY A 127 -10.97 -3.66 -9.81
CA GLY A 127 -11.45 -3.81 -11.18
C GLY A 127 -10.85 -2.84 -12.20
N ASP A 128 -10.07 -1.84 -11.74
CA ASP A 128 -9.53 -0.75 -12.56
C ASP A 128 -8.00 -0.78 -12.71
N ALA A 129 -7.39 -1.97 -12.53
CA ALA A 129 -5.95 -2.13 -12.71
C ALA A 129 -5.52 -1.78 -14.13
N HIS A 130 -4.42 -1.02 -14.27
CA HIS A 130 -3.85 -0.62 -15.55
C HIS A 130 -2.32 -0.53 -15.45
N PRO A 131 -1.59 -0.58 -16.57
CA PRO A 131 -0.14 -0.41 -16.56
C PRO A 131 0.27 0.93 -15.94
N PRO A 132 1.46 1.01 -15.30
CA PRO A 132 1.99 2.25 -14.77
C PRO A 132 2.07 3.36 -15.82
N SER A 133 1.82 4.58 -15.38
CA SER A 133 1.80 5.76 -16.25
C SER A 133 3.12 5.91 -17.02
N PRO A 134 3.08 6.23 -18.31
CA PRO A 134 4.30 6.55 -19.09
C PRO A 134 5.14 7.69 -18.49
N LYS A 135 4.51 8.59 -17.73
CA LYS A 135 5.21 9.66 -16.99
C LYS A 135 6.18 9.12 -15.96
N LEU A 136 5.87 7.97 -15.36
CA LEU A 136 6.75 7.30 -14.40
C LEU A 136 8.07 6.88 -15.07
N ARG A 137 8.02 6.31 -16.28
CA ARG A 137 9.23 5.91 -17.01
C ARG A 137 10.17 7.08 -17.31
N GLY A 138 9.62 8.24 -17.65
CA GLY A 138 10.42 9.44 -17.87
C GLY A 138 11.04 10.02 -16.60
N ALA A 139 10.46 9.73 -15.44
CA ALA A 139 10.92 10.17 -14.13
C ALA A 139 11.92 9.19 -13.46
N LEU A 140 12.11 8.00 -14.02
CA LEU A 140 12.93 6.93 -13.43
C LEU A 140 14.24 6.73 -14.21
N SER A 141 15.12 7.74 -14.25
CA SER A 141 16.53 7.49 -14.62
C SER A 141 17.29 6.91 -13.43
N PHE A 142 18.33 6.11 -13.68
CA PHE A 142 19.13 5.52 -12.61
C PHE A 142 19.79 6.59 -11.71
N ALA A 143 20.21 7.71 -12.27
CA ALA A 143 20.72 8.85 -11.52
C ALA A 143 19.65 9.44 -10.56
N VAL A 144 18.44 9.55 -11.03
CA VAL A 144 17.29 10.06 -10.26
C VAL A 144 16.94 9.10 -9.11
N LEU A 145 16.99 7.79 -9.37
CA LEU A 145 16.77 6.78 -8.32
C LEU A 145 17.84 6.87 -7.23
N LEU A 146 19.11 7.02 -7.61
CA LEU A 146 20.22 7.19 -6.66
C LEU A 146 20.08 8.46 -5.80
N GLU A 147 19.57 9.54 -6.39
CA GLU A 147 19.29 10.78 -5.67
C GLU A 147 18.16 10.60 -4.65
N ASP A 148 17.09 9.87 -5.03
CA ASP A 148 15.92 9.67 -4.17
C ASP A 148 16.18 8.76 -2.97
N LEU A 149 17.17 7.89 -3.05
CA LEU A 149 17.53 6.97 -1.96
C LEU A 149 18.13 7.69 -0.72
N ASP A 150 18.35 9.01 -0.80
CA ASP A 150 18.92 9.81 0.28
C ASP A 150 20.24 9.19 0.85
N ILE A 151 21.03 8.54 -0.02
CA ILE A 151 22.29 7.93 0.38
C ILE A 151 23.25 9.04 0.88
N PRO A 152 23.80 8.93 2.09
CA PRO A 152 24.68 9.95 2.63
C PRO A 152 25.81 10.34 1.65
N LYS A 153 25.99 11.64 1.42
CA LYS A 153 26.99 12.22 0.51
C LYS A 153 26.73 12.00 -0.99
N VAL A 154 25.66 11.32 -1.39
CA VAL A 154 25.23 11.26 -2.79
C VAL A 154 24.42 12.51 -3.11
N THR A 155 25.07 13.45 -3.80
CA THR A 155 24.43 14.66 -4.36
C THR A 155 23.94 14.38 -5.78
N PRO A 156 23.07 15.22 -6.37
CA PRO A 156 22.60 15.05 -7.76
C PRO A 156 23.76 14.86 -8.77
N VAL A 157 24.84 15.62 -8.62
CA VAL A 157 26.03 15.49 -9.49
C VAL A 157 26.69 14.12 -9.32
N ARG A 158 26.80 13.64 -8.09
CA ARG A 158 27.40 12.33 -7.80
C ARG A 158 26.49 11.19 -8.23
N ALA A 159 25.18 11.33 -8.10
CA ALA A 159 24.22 10.39 -8.64
C ALA A 159 24.37 10.23 -10.16
N GLN A 160 24.56 11.34 -10.88
CA GLN A 160 24.86 11.30 -12.31
C GLN A 160 26.19 10.63 -12.63
N GLN A 161 27.25 10.89 -11.86
CA GLN A 161 28.57 10.24 -12.03
C GLN A 161 28.45 8.73 -11.79
N LEU A 162 27.75 8.30 -10.73
CA LEU A 162 27.50 6.90 -10.44
C LEU A 162 26.69 6.23 -11.56
N ALA A 163 25.63 6.89 -12.03
CA ALA A 163 24.82 6.37 -13.12
C ALA A 163 25.55 6.32 -14.47
N ALA A 164 26.55 7.15 -14.67
CA ALA A 164 27.41 7.10 -15.86
C ALA A 164 28.46 5.97 -15.76
N ALA A 165 28.92 5.65 -14.54
CA ALA A 165 29.90 4.60 -14.30
C ALA A 165 29.27 3.20 -14.24
N THR A 166 27.98 3.10 -13.81
CA THR A 166 27.27 1.83 -13.61
C THR A 166 25.85 1.92 -14.20
N ALA A 167 25.43 0.88 -14.90
CA ALA A 167 24.17 0.89 -15.62
C ALA A 167 22.93 0.48 -14.77
N SER A 168 23.16 -0.11 -13.59
CA SER A 168 22.10 -0.65 -12.72
C SER A 168 22.54 -0.74 -11.26
N PHE A 169 21.59 -0.97 -10.36
CA PHE A 169 21.89 -1.25 -8.95
C PHE A 169 22.76 -2.49 -8.77
N ASP A 170 22.47 -3.58 -9.50
CA ASP A 170 23.27 -4.80 -9.42
C ASP A 170 24.72 -4.55 -9.84
N ALA A 171 24.91 -3.79 -10.91
CA ALA A 171 26.25 -3.39 -11.36
C ALA A 171 26.94 -2.48 -10.33
N LEU A 172 26.20 -1.59 -9.67
CA LEU A 172 26.73 -0.72 -8.63
C LEU A 172 27.16 -1.51 -7.38
N ILE A 173 26.33 -2.45 -6.92
CA ILE A 173 26.60 -3.32 -5.77
C ILE A 173 27.80 -4.23 -6.06
N ALA A 174 27.90 -4.75 -7.28
CA ALA A 174 29.00 -5.61 -7.71
C ALA A 174 30.29 -4.83 -8.04
N SER A 175 30.25 -3.50 -8.08
CA SER A 175 31.41 -2.67 -8.44
C SER A 175 32.45 -2.64 -7.32
N GLU A 176 33.71 -2.87 -7.68
CA GLU A 176 34.83 -2.57 -6.80
C GLU A 176 35.06 -1.05 -6.68
N ALA A 177 35.78 -0.63 -5.64
CA ALA A 177 36.02 0.79 -5.38
C ALA A 177 36.82 1.48 -6.50
N ASP A 178 37.78 0.78 -7.11
CA ASP A 178 38.73 1.35 -8.10
C ASP A 178 38.05 1.89 -9.37
N PRO A 179 37.10 1.18 -10.02
CA PRO A 179 36.36 1.71 -11.17
C PRO A 179 35.56 2.97 -10.84
N LEU A 180 34.98 3.03 -9.65
CA LEU A 180 34.19 4.19 -9.20
C LEU A 180 35.08 5.41 -8.91
N LEU A 181 36.28 5.18 -8.34
CA LEU A 181 37.27 6.24 -8.13
C LEU A 181 37.78 6.80 -9.47
N GLN A 182 38.03 5.94 -10.47
CA GLN A 182 38.41 6.36 -11.83
C GLN A 182 37.33 7.16 -12.53
N ALA A 183 36.04 6.86 -12.24
CA ALA A 183 34.89 7.63 -12.72
C ALA A 183 34.69 8.97 -11.98
N GLY A 184 35.59 9.32 -11.04
CA GLY A 184 35.55 10.56 -10.30
C GLY A 184 34.59 10.56 -9.08
N VAL A 185 34.14 9.38 -8.63
CA VAL A 185 33.32 9.24 -7.41
C VAL A 185 34.25 9.33 -6.19
N PRO A 186 34.04 10.27 -5.25
CA PRO A 186 34.90 10.41 -4.09
C PRO A 186 34.86 9.19 -3.15
N ALA A 187 35.99 8.78 -2.60
CA ALA A 187 36.11 7.66 -1.66
C ALA A 187 35.08 7.70 -0.49
N PRO A 188 34.75 8.86 0.12
CA PRO A 188 33.71 8.92 1.15
C PRO A 188 32.29 8.58 0.68
N VAL A 189 32.01 8.71 -0.61
CA VAL A 189 30.73 8.31 -1.21
C VAL A 189 30.70 6.80 -1.40
N ILE A 190 31.77 6.22 -1.92
CA ILE A 190 31.91 4.78 -2.09
C ILE A 190 31.77 4.07 -0.74
N ALA A 191 32.40 4.57 0.31
CA ALA A 191 32.24 4.04 1.66
C ALA A 191 30.79 4.12 2.20
N SER A 192 30.01 5.12 1.77
CA SER A 192 28.59 5.23 2.14
C SER A 192 27.67 4.28 1.36
N LEU A 193 28.10 3.81 0.17
CA LEU A 193 27.36 2.83 -0.64
C LEU A 193 27.58 1.39 -0.16
N GLN A 194 28.64 1.15 0.62
CA GLN A 194 29.03 -0.18 1.13
C GLN A 194 28.53 -0.46 2.56
N GLN A 195 27.83 0.48 3.18
CA GLN A 195 27.18 0.35 4.50
C GLN A 195 25.71 -0.07 4.38
#